data_f618f6f3456f88a3188b93dc24ce02fb
#
_entry.id   f618f6f3456f88a3188b93dc24ce02fb
#
_cell.length_a   1.000
_cell.length_b   1.000
_cell.length_c   1.000
_cell.angle_alpha   90.00
_cell.angle_beta   90.00
_cell.angle_gamma   90.00
#
_symmetry.space_group_name_H-M   'P 1'
#
loop_
_entity.id
_entity.type
_entity.pdbx_description
1 polymer ?
#
loop_
_entity_poly.entity_id
_entity_poly.type
_entity_poly.pdbx_seq_one_letter_code
_entity_poly.pdbx_strand_id
1 'polypeptide(L)'
;MYNALALLNELEQSDIDWFLNTGVEEQVISGKVLITEGQPSEHVFLVLEGLLSATLSILEGRKIGDIGPGELVGEYSFLSGETPSATVAAAENSLILAIAKDDLDRKLEEDTGFAARLYRGFALLSLKRVRSQQWKLANMFQDKAQQEPAKLDMWDKIDAYANQFKELLQEAERESLKNNDEIPENIATDIRKGFRQFSLMINQTLGEEAQINEHVKTEIGRRLQREFLPYMLLTRIGERIYSKPRGYAGDFLTIEMIYRDAEEGVGRIGPLLDRCFLDEPPAIAVKNRRGLLVEEIRSVMTESQDETAHITSMASGPAAEIFDVFAMLPSPGQLQATLIDIDLQALAFVSDKADQRKLKRQIKLVNGNLVYLATGRQELKLPPQDLVYSIGLIDYFSDKFVISLLDYVHGLLKPGGKVILGNFHPRNTGKALMDHILEWQLIHRTEEDMDRLYRSSAFGTPCSRIRFEDQGINLFAECIKQ
;
A
#
# COMPACT_ATOMS: atom_id res chain seq x y z
N MET A 1 -5.44 -1.06 5.12
CA MET A 1 -4.09 -0.63 5.54
C MET A 1 -4.06 0.76 6.20
N TYR A 2 -4.87 1.73 5.78
CA TYR A 2 -4.92 3.06 6.43
C TYR A 2 -5.45 3.04 7.87
N ASN A 3 -6.32 2.09 8.23
CA ASN A 3 -6.77 1.92 9.62
C ASN A 3 -5.65 1.35 10.50
N ALA A 4 -4.85 0.47 9.97
CA ALA A 4 -3.67 -0.11 10.59
C ALA A 4 -2.65 0.92 11.04
N LEU A 5 -2.39 1.89 10.18
CA LEU A 5 -1.42 2.95 10.44
C LEU A 5 -1.96 3.99 11.45
N ALA A 6 -3.28 4.09 11.65
CA ALA A 6 -3.83 5.09 12.56
C ALA A 6 -3.46 4.82 14.02
N LEU A 7 -3.46 3.55 14.44
CA LEU A 7 -3.02 3.16 15.78
C LEU A 7 -1.49 3.23 15.90
N LEU A 8 -0.78 2.59 14.96
CA LEU A 8 0.68 2.53 14.99
C LEU A 8 1.36 3.90 14.90
N ASN A 9 0.72 4.88 14.22
CA ASN A 9 1.24 6.25 14.13
C ASN A 9 1.16 7.04 15.44
N GLU A 10 0.27 6.65 16.34
CA GLU A 10 0.13 7.30 17.64
C GLU A 10 1.03 6.67 18.71
N LEU A 11 1.47 5.43 18.49
CA LEU A 11 2.31 4.67 19.43
C LEU A 11 3.79 5.01 19.25
N GLU A 12 4.52 5.01 20.36
CA GLU A 12 5.98 5.07 20.37
C GLU A 12 6.58 3.66 20.22
N GLN A 13 7.88 3.59 19.95
CA GLN A 13 8.58 2.32 19.79
C GLN A 13 8.42 1.43 21.03
N SER A 14 8.56 1.99 22.22
CA SER A 14 8.38 1.29 23.50
C SER A 14 6.98 0.70 23.68
N ASP A 15 5.96 1.33 23.09
CA ASP A 15 4.58 0.86 23.13
C ASP A 15 4.41 -0.36 22.21
N ILE A 16 4.96 -0.26 21.00
CA ILE A 16 4.99 -1.37 20.03
C ILE A 16 5.74 -2.56 20.64
N ASP A 17 6.89 -2.34 21.24
CA ASP A 17 7.68 -3.37 21.91
C ASP A 17 6.89 -4.03 23.04
N TRP A 18 6.13 -3.26 23.81
CA TRP A 18 5.27 -3.79 24.85
C TRP A 18 4.18 -4.70 24.27
N PHE A 19 3.46 -4.26 23.21
CA PHE A 19 2.46 -5.09 22.53
C PHE A 19 3.05 -6.41 22.05
N LEU A 20 4.19 -6.35 21.40
CA LEU A 20 4.86 -7.50 20.82
C LEU A 20 5.43 -8.46 21.87
N ASN A 21 5.84 -7.98 23.04
CA ASN A 21 6.37 -8.81 24.11
C ASN A 21 5.29 -9.40 25.03
N THR A 22 4.15 -8.73 25.16
CA THR A 22 3.05 -9.14 26.03
C THR A 22 2.03 -9.99 25.29
N GLY A 23 1.75 -9.66 24.00
CA GLY A 23 0.78 -10.38 23.19
C GLY A 23 1.29 -11.77 22.78
N VAL A 24 0.33 -12.67 22.59
CA VAL A 24 0.59 -14.04 22.10
C VAL A 24 0.24 -14.10 20.62
N GLU A 25 1.20 -14.49 19.78
CA GLU A 25 0.96 -14.71 18.36
C GLU A 25 0.17 -16.01 18.15
N GLU A 26 -0.92 -15.93 17.41
CA GLU A 26 -1.73 -17.09 17.03
C GLU A 26 -1.93 -17.13 15.51
N GLN A 27 -1.69 -18.31 14.93
CA GLN A 27 -2.16 -18.60 13.58
C GLN A 27 -3.61 -19.08 13.64
N VAL A 28 -4.48 -18.40 12.93
CA VAL A 28 -5.91 -18.71 12.87
C VAL A 28 -6.31 -19.13 11.45
N ILE A 29 -6.98 -20.27 11.36
CA ILE A 29 -7.49 -20.76 10.06
C ILE A 29 -8.76 -20.02 9.67
N SER A 30 -9.01 -19.95 8.36
CA SER A 30 -10.27 -19.40 7.83
C SER A 30 -11.50 -20.01 8.52
N GLY A 31 -12.44 -19.16 8.91
CA GLY A 31 -13.66 -19.52 9.62
C GLY A 31 -13.54 -19.57 11.15
N LYS A 32 -12.34 -19.52 11.74
CA LYS A 32 -12.19 -19.47 13.20
C LYS A 32 -12.78 -18.17 13.74
N VAL A 33 -13.75 -18.29 14.67
CA VAL A 33 -14.33 -17.16 15.39
C VAL A 33 -13.39 -16.74 16.53
N LEU A 34 -13.09 -15.46 16.61
CA LEU A 34 -12.24 -14.85 17.64
C LEU A 34 -13.06 -14.10 18.68
N ILE A 35 -14.11 -13.43 18.25
CA ILE A 35 -15.03 -12.67 19.09
C ILE A 35 -16.45 -13.05 18.68
N THR A 36 -17.31 -13.33 19.65
CA THR A 36 -18.71 -13.63 19.42
C THR A 36 -19.58 -12.47 19.92
N GLU A 37 -20.50 -11.97 19.06
CA GLU A 37 -21.46 -10.93 19.41
C GLU A 37 -22.22 -11.29 20.69
N GLY A 38 -22.27 -10.33 21.63
CA GLY A 38 -22.99 -10.49 22.91
C GLY A 38 -22.29 -11.42 23.94
N GLN A 39 -21.13 -12.00 23.65
CA GLN A 39 -20.37 -12.84 24.59
C GLN A 39 -19.12 -12.11 25.09
N PRO A 40 -18.81 -12.18 26.40
CA PRO A 40 -17.56 -11.58 26.90
C PRO A 40 -16.33 -12.07 26.15
N SER A 41 -15.38 -11.17 25.87
CA SER A 41 -14.08 -11.47 25.30
C SER A 41 -13.00 -11.05 26.28
N GLU A 42 -12.05 -11.95 26.56
CA GLU A 42 -10.92 -11.67 27.47
C GLU A 42 -9.73 -11.05 26.77
N HIS A 43 -9.75 -10.97 25.43
CA HIS A 43 -8.65 -10.48 24.61
C HIS A 43 -9.07 -9.34 23.69
N VAL A 44 -8.08 -8.53 23.37
CA VAL A 44 -8.06 -7.61 22.22
C VAL A 44 -7.11 -8.21 21.20
N PHE A 45 -7.46 -8.18 19.93
CA PHE A 45 -6.66 -8.81 18.87
C PHE A 45 -6.15 -7.77 17.89
N LEU A 46 -4.85 -7.77 17.64
CA LEU A 46 -4.21 -7.00 16.58
C LEU A 46 -3.94 -7.95 15.40
N VAL A 47 -4.41 -7.59 14.22
CA VAL A 47 -4.13 -8.36 13.00
C VAL A 47 -2.71 -8.09 12.54
N LEU A 48 -1.90 -9.12 12.42
CA LEU A 48 -0.53 -9.05 11.90
C LEU A 48 -0.48 -9.37 10.41
N GLU A 49 -1.21 -10.43 10.00
CA GLU A 49 -1.31 -10.89 8.61
C GLU A 49 -2.72 -11.45 8.34
N GLY A 50 -3.15 -11.41 7.08
CA GLY A 50 -4.44 -11.95 6.65
C GLY A 50 -5.61 -10.99 6.81
N LEU A 51 -6.83 -11.54 6.89
CA LEU A 51 -8.06 -10.77 6.90
C LEU A 51 -9.06 -11.37 7.88
N LEU A 52 -9.65 -10.53 8.75
CA LEU A 52 -10.80 -10.87 9.56
C LEU A 52 -12.05 -10.20 9.00
N SER A 53 -13.23 -10.78 9.27
CA SER A 53 -14.52 -10.20 8.91
C SER A 53 -15.40 -10.02 10.15
N ALA A 54 -16.09 -8.88 10.21
CA ALA A 54 -17.11 -8.61 11.22
C ALA A 54 -18.49 -8.83 10.64
N THR A 55 -19.36 -9.53 11.40
CA THR A 55 -20.74 -9.83 11.03
C THR A 55 -21.70 -9.46 12.18
N LEU A 56 -22.97 -9.15 11.88
CA LEU A 56 -24.02 -8.88 12.85
C LEU A 56 -25.13 -9.90 12.76
N SER A 57 -25.56 -10.42 13.91
CA SER A 57 -26.67 -11.38 14.01
C SER A 57 -28.00 -10.78 13.54
N ILE A 58 -28.28 -9.52 13.88
CA ILE A 58 -29.49 -8.79 13.45
C ILE A 58 -29.60 -8.63 11.93
N LEU A 59 -28.51 -8.77 11.21
CA LEU A 59 -28.46 -8.76 9.74
C LEU A 59 -28.28 -10.16 9.16
N GLU A 60 -28.78 -11.19 9.85
CA GLU A 60 -28.67 -12.60 9.41
C GLU A 60 -27.23 -13.05 9.15
N GLY A 61 -26.28 -12.51 9.93
CA GLY A 61 -24.85 -12.83 9.76
C GLY A 61 -24.18 -12.13 8.57
N ARG A 62 -24.80 -11.12 7.98
CA ARG A 62 -24.19 -10.36 6.88
C ARG A 62 -22.94 -9.65 7.36
N LYS A 63 -21.93 -9.68 6.52
CA LYS A 63 -20.67 -8.99 6.71
C LYS A 63 -20.88 -7.46 6.74
N ILE A 64 -20.37 -6.82 7.79
CA ILE A 64 -20.44 -5.38 7.98
C ILE A 64 -19.09 -4.68 7.75
N GLY A 65 -18.00 -5.42 7.78
CA GLY A 65 -16.66 -4.87 7.55
C GLY A 65 -15.58 -5.94 7.47
N ASP A 66 -14.46 -5.53 6.89
CA ASP A 66 -13.19 -6.24 6.88
C ASP A 66 -12.22 -5.56 7.82
N ILE A 67 -11.36 -6.37 8.45
CA ILE A 67 -10.32 -5.93 9.38
C ILE A 67 -9.01 -6.54 8.90
N GLY A 68 -8.09 -5.69 8.47
CA GLY A 68 -6.81 -6.10 7.89
C GLY A 68 -5.62 -5.91 8.83
N PRO A 69 -4.39 -6.18 8.34
CA PRO A 69 -3.16 -6.05 9.12
C PRO A 69 -3.00 -4.69 9.76
N GLY A 70 -2.62 -4.68 11.07
CA GLY A 70 -2.44 -3.51 11.91
C GLY A 70 -3.76 -2.88 12.42
N GLU A 71 -4.91 -3.45 12.12
CA GLU A 71 -6.16 -3.09 12.76
C GLU A 71 -6.38 -3.91 14.03
N LEU A 72 -7.09 -3.30 14.98
CA LEU A 72 -7.36 -3.89 16.28
C LEU A 72 -8.86 -4.15 16.44
N VAL A 73 -9.22 -5.27 17.04
CA VAL A 73 -10.59 -5.65 17.36
C VAL A 73 -10.74 -6.05 18.83
N GLY A 74 -11.95 -5.87 19.36
CA GLY A 74 -12.24 -6.09 20.78
C GLY A 74 -12.05 -4.82 21.62
N GLU A 75 -11.59 -3.73 21.03
CA GLU A 75 -11.40 -2.42 21.66
C GLU A 75 -12.71 -1.84 22.18
N TYR A 76 -13.83 -2.03 21.47
CA TYR A 76 -15.13 -1.55 21.91
C TYR A 76 -15.49 -2.12 23.29
N SER A 77 -15.50 -3.45 23.40
CA SER A 77 -15.83 -4.13 24.65
C SER A 77 -14.79 -3.88 25.75
N PHE A 78 -13.56 -3.57 25.39
CA PHE A 78 -12.52 -3.18 26.32
C PHE A 78 -12.78 -1.77 26.90
N LEU A 79 -13.10 -0.80 26.04
CA LEU A 79 -13.31 0.59 26.46
C LEU A 79 -14.66 0.82 27.15
N SER A 80 -15.72 0.17 26.69
CA SER A 80 -17.08 0.38 27.20
C SER A 80 -17.43 -0.50 28.40
N GLY A 81 -16.70 -1.60 28.61
CA GLY A 81 -17.07 -2.66 29.55
C GLY A 81 -18.29 -3.47 29.13
N GLU A 82 -18.84 -3.22 27.92
CA GLU A 82 -19.98 -3.93 27.38
C GLU A 82 -19.52 -5.18 26.60
N THR A 83 -20.49 -6.06 26.29
CA THR A 83 -20.20 -7.21 25.41
C THR A 83 -19.93 -6.77 23.97
N PRO A 84 -19.14 -7.52 23.19
CA PRO A 84 -18.85 -7.21 21.81
C PRO A 84 -20.11 -7.01 20.96
N SER A 85 -20.09 -5.98 20.13
CA SER A 85 -21.21 -5.57 19.28
C SER A 85 -21.30 -6.31 17.96
N ALA A 86 -20.34 -7.19 17.66
CA ALA A 86 -20.28 -7.95 16.41
C ALA A 86 -19.49 -9.25 16.60
N THR A 87 -19.78 -10.26 15.78
CA THR A 87 -18.97 -11.45 15.67
C THR A 87 -17.80 -11.19 14.72
N VAL A 88 -16.57 -11.51 15.15
CA VAL A 88 -15.36 -11.39 14.33
C VAL A 88 -14.76 -12.77 14.10
N ALA A 89 -14.56 -13.13 12.84
CA ALA A 89 -13.98 -14.40 12.41
C ALA A 89 -12.90 -14.19 11.35
N ALA A 90 -11.95 -15.12 11.24
CA ALA A 90 -10.97 -15.12 10.17
C ALA A 90 -11.63 -15.36 8.81
N ALA A 91 -11.51 -14.42 7.89
CA ALA A 91 -12.00 -14.57 6.52
C ALA A 91 -11.07 -15.44 5.68
N GLU A 92 -9.78 -15.46 6.03
CA GLU A 92 -8.73 -16.30 5.46
C GLU A 92 -7.75 -16.72 6.56
N ASN A 93 -6.77 -17.57 6.25
CA ASN A 93 -5.71 -17.92 7.21
C ASN A 93 -4.95 -16.65 7.59
N SER A 94 -4.93 -16.35 8.87
CA SER A 94 -4.45 -15.07 9.40
C SER A 94 -3.49 -15.28 10.57
N LEU A 95 -2.60 -14.33 10.78
CA LEU A 95 -1.75 -14.22 11.97
C LEU A 95 -2.26 -13.05 12.80
N ILE A 96 -2.52 -13.29 14.08
CA ILE A 96 -3.01 -12.27 15.01
C ILE A 96 -2.12 -12.22 16.25
N LEU A 97 -2.14 -11.09 16.93
CA LEU A 97 -1.56 -10.91 18.24
C LEU A 97 -2.71 -10.77 19.26
N ALA A 98 -2.87 -11.78 20.12
CA ALA A 98 -3.86 -11.77 21.18
C ALA A 98 -3.27 -11.10 22.43
N ILE A 99 -3.89 -10.04 22.92
CA ILE A 99 -3.48 -9.31 24.14
C ILE A 99 -4.56 -9.49 25.19
N ALA A 100 -4.20 -10.03 26.36
CA ALA A 100 -5.15 -10.13 27.45
C ALA A 100 -5.56 -8.74 27.95
N LYS A 101 -6.86 -8.54 28.17
CA LYS A 101 -7.41 -7.24 28.64
C LYS A 101 -6.81 -6.84 29.99
N ASP A 102 -6.62 -7.78 30.90
CA ASP A 102 -6.01 -7.54 32.20
C ASP A 102 -4.58 -6.99 32.10
N ASP A 103 -3.79 -7.50 31.15
CA ASP A 103 -2.42 -7.02 30.93
C ASP A 103 -2.43 -5.60 30.32
N LEU A 104 -3.39 -5.34 29.42
CA LEU A 104 -3.57 -4.03 28.82
C LEU A 104 -4.03 -3.00 29.86
N ASP A 105 -5.00 -3.36 30.72
CA ASP A 105 -5.48 -2.51 31.83
C ASP A 105 -4.33 -2.17 32.78
N ARG A 106 -3.55 -3.14 33.19
CA ARG A 106 -2.38 -2.93 34.05
C ARG A 106 -1.38 -1.97 33.41
N LYS A 107 -1.07 -2.13 32.13
CA LYS A 107 -0.17 -1.23 31.42
C LYS A 107 -0.70 0.18 31.32
N LEU A 108 -2.00 0.35 31.14
CA LEU A 108 -2.65 1.66 31.10
C LEU A 108 -2.60 2.38 32.47
N GLU A 109 -2.71 1.63 33.57
CA GLU A 109 -2.57 2.17 34.92
C GLU A 109 -1.13 2.56 35.27
N GLU A 110 -0.15 1.76 34.84
CA GLU A 110 1.26 1.97 35.14
C GLU A 110 1.92 3.06 34.26
N ASP A 111 1.43 3.28 33.04
CA ASP A 111 2.03 4.18 32.05
C ASP A 111 0.99 5.13 31.44
N THR A 112 0.86 6.31 32.05
CA THR A 112 -0.08 7.34 31.58
C THR A 112 0.25 7.89 30.19
N GLY A 113 1.52 7.87 29.78
CA GLY A 113 1.95 8.26 28.45
C GLY A 113 1.46 7.25 27.39
N PHE A 114 1.65 5.96 27.64
CA PHE A 114 1.09 4.88 26.85
C PHE A 114 -0.42 4.98 26.78
N ALA A 115 -1.10 5.18 27.93
CA ALA A 115 -2.55 5.32 27.98
C ALA A 115 -3.05 6.46 27.09
N ALA A 116 -2.42 7.64 27.16
CA ALA A 116 -2.80 8.79 26.35
C ALA A 116 -2.66 8.50 24.84
N ARG A 117 -1.57 7.85 24.42
CA ARG A 117 -1.33 7.50 23.01
C ARG A 117 -2.30 6.43 22.52
N LEU A 118 -2.54 5.39 23.33
CA LEU A 118 -3.45 4.30 22.98
C LEU A 118 -4.90 4.78 22.86
N TYR A 119 -5.39 5.57 23.84
CA TYR A 119 -6.74 6.13 23.78
C TYR A 119 -6.93 7.08 22.61
N ARG A 120 -5.89 7.86 22.26
CA ARG A 120 -5.93 8.70 21.07
C ARG A 120 -5.99 7.83 19.78
N GLY A 121 -5.23 6.76 19.71
CA GLY A 121 -5.30 5.79 18.62
C GLY A 121 -6.69 5.17 18.48
N PHE A 122 -7.29 4.72 19.58
CA PHE A 122 -8.66 4.19 19.61
C PHE A 122 -9.70 5.24 19.19
N ALA A 123 -9.57 6.48 19.66
CA ALA A 123 -10.44 7.56 19.26
C ALA A 123 -10.38 7.83 17.76
N LEU A 124 -9.19 7.85 17.17
CA LEU A 124 -8.99 8.03 15.72
C LEU A 124 -9.56 6.87 14.91
N LEU A 125 -9.37 5.62 15.37
CA LEU A 125 -9.97 4.43 14.75
C LEU A 125 -11.50 4.48 14.81
N SER A 126 -12.06 4.81 15.97
CA SER A 126 -13.51 4.92 16.17
C SER A 126 -14.12 6.03 15.33
N LEU A 127 -13.49 7.22 15.30
CA LEU A 127 -13.91 8.33 14.44
C LEU A 127 -13.93 7.96 12.96
N LYS A 128 -12.94 7.20 12.48
CA LYS A 128 -12.89 6.70 11.10
C LYS A 128 -14.03 5.72 10.83
N ARG A 129 -14.30 4.78 11.75
CA ARG A 129 -15.40 3.81 11.64
C ARG A 129 -16.75 4.51 11.66
N VAL A 130 -16.99 5.42 12.61
CA VAL A 130 -18.22 6.24 12.71
C VAL A 130 -18.40 7.06 11.44
N ARG A 131 -17.36 7.72 10.96
CA ARG A 131 -17.40 8.51 9.73
C ARG A 131 -17.76 7.63 8.52
N SER A 132 -17.21 6.43 8.43
CA SER A 132 -17.57 5.46 7.38
C SER A 132 -19.05 5.02 7.48
N GLN A 133 -19.55 4.77 8.68
CA GLN A 133 -20.95 4.37 8.93
C GLN A 133 -21.93 5.52 8.70
N GLN A 134 -21.63 6.73 9.21
CA GLN A 134 -22.42 7.94 8.95
C GLN A 134 -22.57 8.20 7.45
N TRP A 135 -21.53 7.92 6.68
CA TRP A 135 -21.55 8.04 5.24
C TRP A 135 -22.40 6.98 4.55
N LYS A 136 -22.37 5.74 5.04
CA LYS A 136 -23.28 4.70 4.54
C LYS A 136 -24.74 5.10 4.81
N LEU A 137 -25.03 5.63 5.98
CA LEU A 137 -26.34 6.17 6.36
C LEU A 137 -26.73 7.42 5.55
N ALA A 138 -25.83 8.41 5.43
CA ALA A 138 -26.08 9.62 4.64
C ALA A 138 -26.40 9.31 3.18
N ASN A 139 -25.71 8.34 2.59
CA ASN A 139 -25.99 7.87 1.24
C ASN A 139 -27.39 7.17 1.10
N MET A 140 -27.94 6.64 2.18
CA MET A 140 -29.30 6.07 2.19
C MET A 140 -30.40 7.14 2.30
N PHE A 141 -30.05 8.34 2.77
CA PHE A 141 -30.99 9.45 3.02
C PHE A 141 -30.79 10.68 2.11
N GLN A 142 -29.80 10.67 1.20
CA GLN A 142 -29.40 11.85 0.42
C GLN A 142 -30.24 12.04 -0.85
N ASP A 143 -31.54 12.32 -0.71
CA ASP A 143 -32.33 12.88 -1.80
C ASP A 143 -32.67 14.38 -1.62
N LYS A 144 -32.30 15.03 -0.52
CA LYS A 144 -32.63 16.44 -0.29
C LYS A 144 -31.66 17.15 0.68
N ALA A 145 -30.58 17.75 0.21
CA ALA A 145 -29.92 18.84 0.95
C ALA A 145 -29.43 19.94 0.00
N GLN A 146 -29.74 21.17 0.39
CA GLN A 146 -29.42 22.40 -0.35
C GLN A 146 -27.93 22.59 -0.60
N GLN A 147 -27.55 22.87 -1.84
CA GLN A 147 -26.18 23.03 -2.30
C GLN A 147 -25.78 24.50 -2.35
N GLU A 148 -24.56 24.82 -1.90
CA GLU A 148 -23.95 26.16 -2.05
C GLU A 148 -23.57 26.43 -3.52
N PRO A 149 -23.66 27.69 -4.02
CA PRO A 149 -23.45 28.02 -5.44
C PRO A 149 -22.08 27.60 -6.03
N ALA A 150 -21.00 27.72 -5.27
CA ALA A 150 -19.66 27.29 -5.69
C ALA A 150 -19.53 25.75 -5.84
N LYS A 151 -20.31 25.02 -5.06
CA LYS A 151 -20.42 23.57 -5.10
C LYS A 151 -21.14 23.11 -6.38
N LEU A 152 -22.17 23.86 -6.81
CA LEU A 152 -22.93 23.61 -8.04
C LEU A 152 -22.07 23.73 -9.30
N ASP A 153 -21.30 24.80 -9.46
CA ASP A 153 -20.43 25.02 -10.64
C ASP A 153 -19.36 23.91 -10.79
N MET A 154 -18.84 23.44 -9.66
CA MET A 154 -17.88 22.35 -9.65
C MET A 154 -18.52 20.99 -9.99
N TRP A 155 -19.71 20.71 -9.47
CA TRP A 155 -20.48 19.52 -9.80
C TRP A 155 -20.80 19.49 -11.29
N ASP A 156 -21.26 20.60 -11.86
CA ASP A 156 -21.60 20.70 -13.29
C ASP A 156 -20.39 20.41 -14.18
N LYS A 157 -19.20 20.91 -13.81
CA LYS A 157 -17.96 20.62 -14.53
C LYS A 157 -17.58 19.14 -14.46
N ILE A 158 -17.62 18.56 -13.27
CA ILE A 158 -17.30 17.13 -13.06
C ILE A 158 -18.30 16.26 -13.82
N ASP A 159 -19.58 16.58 -13.74
CA ASP A 159 -20.63 15.84 -14.44
C ASP A 159 -20.44 15.89 -15.95
N ALA A 160 -20.05 17.02 -16.50
CA ALA A 160 -19.78 17.14 -17.93
C ALA A 160 -18.68 16.18 -18.39
N TYR A 161 -17.53 16.16 -17.69
CA TYR A 161 -16.43 15.25 -18.02
C TYR A 161 -16.76 13.78 -17.75
N ALA A 162 -17.43 13.50 -16.63
CA ALA A 162 -17.83 12.15 -16.25
C ALA A 162 -18.83 11.58 -17.29
N ASN A 163 -19.81 12.37 -17.71
CA ASN A 163 -20.77 11.96 -18.71
C ASN A 163 -20.13 11.77 -20.09
N GLN A 164 -19.26 12.69 -20.49
CA GLN A 164 -18.51 12.56 -21.76
C GLN A 164 -17.70 11.25 -21.80
N PHE A 165 -17.00 10.92 -20.71
CA PHE A 165 -16.22 9.69 -20.67
C PHE A 165 -17.13 8.43 -20.66
N LYS A 166 -18.27 8.45 -19.94
CA LYS A 166 -19.24 7.35 -19.99
C LYS A 166 -19.85 7.14 -21.38
N GLU A 167 -20.14 8.23 -22.11
CA GLU A 167 -20.63 8.16 -23.48
C GLU A 167 -19.63 7.46 -24.41
N LEU A 168 -18.33 7.77 -24.27
CA LEU A 168 -17.26 7.07 -25.02
C LEU A 168 -17.23 5.58 -24.70
N LEU A 169 -17.35 5.19 -23.43
CA LEU A 169 -17.38 3.78 -23.04
C LEU A 169 -18.61 3.05 -23.60
N GLN A 170 -19.78 3.68 -23.55
CA GLN A 170 -21.02 3.12 -24.11
C GLN A 170 -20.97 3.02 -25.64
N GLU A 171 -20.32 3.98 -26.30
CA GLU A 171 -20.10 3.92 -27.74
C GLU A 171 -19.20 2.76 -28.12
N ALA A 172 -18.10 2.55 -27.36
CA ALA A 172 -17.20 1.43 -27.58
C ALA A 172 -17.92 0.08 -27.44
N GLU A 173 -18.77 -0.08 -26.44
CA GLU A 173 -19.58 -1.29 -26.29
C GLU A 173 -20.51 -1.52 -27.48
N ARG A 174 -21.20 -0.46 -27.92
CA ARG A 174 -22.12 -0.55 -29.08
C ARG A 174 -21.39 -0.89 -30.39
N GLU A 175 -20.25 -0.26 -30.62
CA GLU A 175 -19.49 -0.49 -31.85
C GLU A 175 -18.78 -1.85 -31.86
N SER A 176 -18.30 -2.32 -30.70
CA SER A 176 -17.72 -3.68 -30.60
C SER A 176 -18.75 -4.76 -30.94
N LEU A 177 -20.02 -4.61 -30.52
CA LEU A 177 -21.11 -5.51 -30.88
C LEU A 177 -21.36 -5.60 -32.40
N LYS A 178 -21.08 -4.53 -33.13
CA LYS A 178 -21.22 -4.48 -34.61
C LYS A 178 -19.98 -5.05 -35.33
N ASN A 179 -18.83 -5.09 -34.67
CA ASN A 179 -17.53 -5.42 -35.24
C ASN A 179 -16.92 -6.72 -34.63
N ASN A 180 -17.74 -7.77 -34.44
CA ASN A 180 -17.31 -9.07 -33.94
C ASN A 180 -16.56 -9.01 -32.60
N ASP A 181 -17.04 -8.21 -31.66
CA ASP A 181 -16.46 -7.96 -30.35
C ASP A 181 -15.12 -7.18 -30.35
N GLU A 182 -14.71 -6.64 -31.50
CA GLU A 182 -13.53 -5.77 -31.61
C GLU A 182 -13.93 -4.28 -31.53
N ILE A 183 -13.14 -3.48 -30.79
CA ILE A 183 -13.31 -2.03 -30.71
C ILE A 183 -12.52 -1.39 -31.85
N PRO A 184 -13.17 -0.58 -32.72
CA PRO A 184 -12.45 0.15 -33.78
C PRO A 184 -11.37 1.07 -33.23
N GLU A 185 -10.20 1.14 -33.88
CA GLU A 185 -9.01 1.85 -33.36
C GLU A 185 -9.23 3.36 -33.17
N ASN A 186 -10.08 3.99 -33.95
CA ASN A 186 -10.48 5.39 -33.74
C ASN A 186 -11.20 5.57 -32.39
N ILE A 187 -12.13 4.67 -32.04
CA ILE A 187 -12.85 4.69 -30.75
C ILE A 187 -11.89 4.34 -29.60
N ALA A 188 -11.03 3.32 -29.78
CA ALA A 188 -10.01 2.99 -28.80
C ALA A 188 -9.08 4.19 -28.50
N THR A 189 -8.70 4.94 -29.52
CA THR A 189 -7.91 6.16 -29.38
C THR A 189 -8.67 7.25 -28.61
N ASP A 190 -9.95 7.43 -28.87
CA ASP A 190 -10.77 8.42 -28.18
C ASP A 190 -10.97 8.04 -26.70
N ILE A 191 -11.12 6.75 -26.40
CA ILE A 191 -11.19 6.26 -25.02
C ILE A 191 -9.87 6.52 -24.28
N ARG A 192 -8.70 6.20 -24.86
CA ARG A 192 -7.40 6.49 -24.25
C ARG A 192 -7.23 7.98 -23.92
N LYS A 193 -7.62 8.86 -24.84
CA LYS A 193 -7.62 10.31 -24.61
C LYS A 193 -8.61 10.73 -23.54
N GLY A 194 -9.85 10.21 -23.60
CA GLY A 194 -10.92 10.50 -22.64
C GLY A 194 -10.54 10.06 -21.22
N PHE A 195 -9.94 8.87 -21.08
CA PHE A 195 -9.46 8.37 -19.79
C PHE A 195 -8.39 9.31 -19.20
N ARG A 196 -7.42 9.71 -20.02
CA ARG A 196 -6.35 10.63 -19.60
C ARG A 196 -6.91 11.99 -19.17
N GLN A 197 -7.86 12.53 -19.93
CA GLN A 197 -8.53 13.78 -19.58
C GLN A 197 -9.35 13.66 -18.30
N PHE A 198 -10.06 12.55 -18.13
CA PHE A 198 -10.81 12.24 -16.92
C PHE A 198 -9.90 12.12 -15.69
N SER A 199 -8.79 11.40 -15.79
CA SER A 199 -7.78 11.28 -14.72
C SER A 199 -7.20 12.64 -14.31
N LEU A 200 -6.83 13.48 -15.30
CA LEU A 200 -6.32 14.83 -15.04
C LEU A 200 -7.38 15.73 -14.39
N MET A 201 -8.62 15.68 -14.85
CA MET A 201 -9.74 16.46 -14.29
C MET A 201 -9.98 16.07 -12.82
N ILE A 202 -10.00 14.77 -12.50
CA ILE A 202 -10.13 14.29 -11.12
C ILE A 202 -8.98 14.86 -10.27
N ASN A 203 -7.75 14.81 -10.76
CA ASN A 203 -6.60 15.31 -10.02
C ASN A 203 -6.64 16.83 -9.81
N GLN A 204 -7.06 17.59 -10.78
CA GLN A 204 -7.26 19.05 -10.66
C GLN A 204 -8.35 19.40 -9.65
N THR A 205 -9.40 18.58 -9.57
CA THR A 205 -10.58 18.86 -8.73
C THR A 205 -10.44 18.31 -7.30
N LEU A 206 -9.86 17.13 -7.15
CA LEU A 206 -9.76 16.39 -5.87
C LEU A 206 -8.33 16.26 -5.34
N GLY A 207 -7.33 16.65 -6.13
CA GLY A 207 -5.92 16.59 -5.74
C GLY A 207 -5.59 17.49 -4.55
N GLU A 208 -4.37 17.38 -4.05
CA GLU A 208 -3.92 18.13 -2.86
C GLU A 208 -3.96 19.65 -3.04
N GLU A 209 -3.67 20.13 -4.26
CA GLU A 209 -3.69 21.56 -4.58
C GLU A 209 -5.10 22.15 -4.77
N ALA A 210 -6.12 21.31 -4.83
CA ALA A 210 -7.49 21.77 -5.00
C ALA A 210 -7.98 22.52 -3.76
N GLN A 211 -8.32 23.79 -3.93
CA GLN A 211 -8.80 24.69 -2.86
C GLN A 211 -10.27 24.43 -2.52
N ILE A 212 -10.60 23.20 -2.17
CA ILE A 212 -11.92 22.80 -1.73
C ILE A 212 -11.87 22.07 -0.39
N ASN A 213 -12.97 22.19 0.34
CA ASN A 213 -13.10 21.52 1.62
C ASN A 213 -12.98 19.99 1.47
N GLU A 214 -12.25 19.32 2.36
CA GLU A 214 -12.05 17.86 2.36
C GLU A 214 -13.36 17.07 2.40
N HIS A 215 -14.40 17.62 2.99
CA HIS A 215 -15.74 17.03 2.97
C HIS A 215 -16.30 16.98 1.54
N VAL A 216 -16.18 18.08 0.79
CA VAL A 216 -16.63 18.16 -0.61
C VAL A 216 -15.80 17.25 -1.50
N LYS A 217 -14.47 17.21 -1.33
CA LYS A 217 -13.60 16.26 -2.04
C LYS A 217 -14.07 14.82 -1.85
N THR A 218 -14.35 14.45 -0.60
CA THR A 218 -14.82 13.11 -0.26
C THR A 218 -16.16 12.79 -0.90
N GLU A 219 -17.09 13.74 -0.90
CA GLU A 219 -18.43 13.56 -1.50
C GLU A 219 -18.36 13.35 -3.01
N ILE A 220 -17.59 14.20 -3.69
CA ILE A 220 -17.35 14.10 -5.15
C ILE A 220 -16.64 12.79 -5.47
N GLY A 221 -15.57 12.47 -4.75
CA GLY A 221 -14.79 11.24 -4.95
C GLY A 221 -15.64 9.98 -4.85
N ARG A 222 -16.53 9.90 -3.85
CA ARG A 222 -17.47 8.77 -3.71
C ARG A 222 -18.51 8.69 -4.83
N ARG A 223 -18.98 9.82 -5.32
CA ARG A 223 -19.89 9.81 -6.46
C ARG A 223 -19.18 9.27 -7.68
N LEU A 224 -18.00 9.78 -8.00
CA LEU A 224 -17.18 9.29 -9.10
C LEU A 224 -16.85 7.82 -8.95
N GLN A 225 -16.51 7.37 -7.75
CA GLN A 225 -16.27 5.95 -7.47
C GLN A 225 -17.50 5.10 -7.81
N ARG A 226 -18.68 5.44 -7.32
CA ARG A 226 -19.91 4.70 -7.64
C ARG A 226 -20.19 4.60 -9.14
N GLU A 227 -19.88 5.66 -9.88
CA GLU A 227 -20.15 5.73 -11.30
C GLU A 227 -19.11 5.01 -12.16
N PHE A 228 -17.84 5.04 -11.76
CA PHE A 228 -16.74 4.51 -12.57
C PHE A 228 -16.13 3.22 -12.06
N LEU A 229 -16.27 2.89 -10.77
CA LEU A 229 -15.75 1.64 -10.24
C LEU A 229 -16.21 0.40 -11.01
N PRO A 230 -17.48 0.28 -11.48
CA PRO A 230 -17.89 -0.86 -12.28
C PRO A 230 -17.06 -1.04 -13.56
N TYR A 231 -16.66 0.04 -14.20
CA TYR A 231 -15.78 0.00 -15.38
C TYR A 231 -14.35 -0.34 -15.00
N MET A 232 -13.86 0.23 -13.90
CA MET A 232 -12.50 -0.06 -13.39
C MET A 232 -12.34 -1.53 -12.98
N LEU A 233 -13.40 -2.16 -12.48
CA LEU A 233 -13.41 -3.59 -12.12
C LEU A 233 -13.42 -4.52 -13.34
N LEU A 234 -13.65 -4.03 -14.55
CA LEU A 234 -13.44 -4.79 -15.78
C LEU A 234 -11.95 -4.91 -16.12
N THR A 235 -11.12 -4.03 -15.59
CA THR A 235 -9.68 -4.10 -15.76
C THR A 235 -9.08 -5.08 -14.75
N ARG A 236 -8.07 -5.82 -15.16
CA ARG A 236 -7.42 -6.75 -14.25
C ARG A 236 -6.61 -6.04 -13.19
N ILE A 237 -5.97 -4.93 -13.57
CA ILE A 237 -5.17 -4.09 -12.66
C ILE A 237 -6.09 -3.37 -11.67
N GLY A 238 -7.13 -2.71 -12.14
CA GLY A 238 -8.05 -1.94 -11.29
C GLY A 238 -8.82 -2.83 -10.31
N GLU A 239 -9.31 -4.00 -10.76
CA GLU A 239 -9.95 -4.99 -9.91
C GLU A 239 -9.01 -5.40 -8.75
N ARG A 240 -7.75 -5.72 -9.09
CA ARG A 240 -6.78 -6.16 -8.10
C ARG A 240 -6.40 -5.05 -7.12
N ILE A 241 -6.18 -3.83 -7.61
CA ILE A 241 -5.88 -2.66 -6.76
C ILE A 241 -7.02 -2.40 -5.78
N TYR A 242 -8.27 -2.46 -6.24
CA TYR A 242 -9.43 -2.20 -5.41
C TYR A 242 -9.72 -3.33 -4.41
N SER A 243 -9.70 -4.58 -4.86
CA SER A 243 -10.01 -5.75 -4.03
C SER A 243 -8.93 -6.07 -3.00
N LYS A 244 -7.68 -5.67 -3.27
CA LYS A 244 -6.51 -5.85 -2.37
C LYS A 244 -6.41 -7.26 -1.80
N PRO A 245 -6.31 -8.31 -2.63
CA PRO A 245 -6.43 -9.70 -2.18
C PRO A 245 -5.31 -10.12 -1.20
N ARG A 246 -4.30 -9.26 -0.99
CA ARG A 246 -3.21 -9.43 -0.02
C ARG A 246 -3.18 -8.34 1.04
N GLY A 247 -4.29 -7.63 1.25
CA GLY A 247 -4.43 -6.57 2.23
C GLY A 247 -3.89 -5.20 1.79
N TYR A 248 -3.20 -5.09 0.63
CA TYR A 248 -2.71 -3.83 0.09
C TYR A 248 -2.69 -3.82 -1.44
N ALA A 249 -2.82 -2.62 -2.04
CA ALA A 249 -3.04 -2.46 -3.47
C ALA A 249 -1.79 -2.76 -4.32
N GLY A 250 -0.60 -2.37 -3.84
CA GLY A 250 0.68 -2.52 -4.54
C GLY A 250 1.39 -3.84 -4.27
N ASP A 251 0.67 -4.94 -4.14
CA ASP A 251 1.26 -6.26 -3.90
C ASP A 251 2.12 -6.74 -5.09
N PHE A 252 2.92 -7.79 -4.86
CA PHE A 252 3.89 -8.26 -5.85
C PHE A 252 3.27 -8.64 -7.20
N LEU A 253 2.04 -9.17 -7.21
CA LEU A 253 1.36 -9.53 -8.46
C LEU A 253 0.85 -8.28 -9.19
N THR A 254 0.35 -7.27 -8.48
CA THR A 254 0.01 -5.98 -9.08
C THR A 254 1.24 -5.36 -9.77
N ILE A 255 2.39 -5.39 -9.10
CA ILE A 255 3.65 -4.88 -9.66
C ILE A 255 4.12 -5.73 -10.86
N GLU A 256 4.03 -7.06 -10.76
CA GLU A 256 4.38 -7.96 -11.86
C GLU A 256 3.47 -7.76 -13.09
N MET A 257 2.17 -7.49 -12.89
CA MET A 257 1.23 -7.17 -13.97
C MET A 257 1.61 -5.86 -14.67
N ILE A 258 1.97 -4.83 -13.90
CA ILE A 258 2.46 -3.55 -14.47
C ILE A 258 3.76 -3.80 -15.27
N TYR A 259 4.67 -4.64 -14.78
CA TYR A 259 5.92 -4.97 -15.47
C TYR A 259 5.72 -5.81 -16.73
N ARG A 260 4.70 -6.67 -16.75
CA ARG A 260 4.34 -7.44 -17.97
C ARG A 260 3.75 -6.57 -19.06
N ASP A 261 3.18 -5.44 -18.68
CA ASP A 261 2.59 -4.44 -19.59
C ASP A 261 1.57 -5.05 -20.56
N ALA A 262 0.77 -6.01 -20.09
CA ALA A 262 -0.20 -6.77 -20.85
C ALA A 262 -1.63 -6.41 -20.47
N GLU A 263 -2.51 -6.41 -21.45
CA GLU A 263 -3.94 -6.12 -21.34
C GLU A 263 -4.68 -7.42 -20.98
N GLU A 264 -5.11 -7.57 -19.73
CA GLU A 264 -5.71 -8.80 -19.20
C GLU A 264 -7.15 -8.58 -18.67
N GLY A 265 -7.75 -7.43 -18.97
CA GLY A 265 -9.12 -7.08 -18.56
C GLY A 265 -10.17 -8.00 -19.16
N VAL A 266 -11.37 -8.00 -18.55
CA VAL A 266 -12.48 -8.86 -18.94
C VAL A 266 -13.53 -8.11 -19.74
N GLY A 267 -14.31 -8.85 -20.52
CA GLY A 267 -15.32 -8.27 -21.43
C GLY A 267 -14.71 -7.52 -22.62
N ARG A 268 -15.51 -6.70 -23.28
CA ARG A 268 -15.11 -6.01 -24.52
C ARG A 268 -14.18 -4.83 -24.27
N ILE A 269 -14.50 -4.03 -23.26
CA ILE A 269 -13.76 -2.78 -22.97
C ILE A 269 -12.67 -2.96 -21.90
N GLY A 270 -12.70 -4.04 -21.12
CA GLY A 270 -11.73 -4.27 -20.03
C GLY A 270 -10.26 -4.26 -20.49
N PRO A 271 -9.87 -4.97 -21.58
CA PRO A 271 -8.50 -4.91 -22.08
C PRO A 271 -8.07 -3.50 -22.49
N LEU A 272 -8.94 -2.74 -23.14
CA LEU A 272 -8.66 -1.35 -23.52
C LEU A 272 -8.49 -0.45 -22.30
N LEU A 273 -9.30 -0.63 -21.27
CA LEU A 273 -9.17 0.12 -20.02
C LEU A 273 -7.90 -0.29 -19.24
N ASP A 274 -7.48 -1.58 -19.28
CA ASP A 274 -6.16 -1.99 -18.75
C ASP A 274 -5.04 -1.21 -19.44
N ARG A 275 -5.10 -1.06 -20.77
CA ARG A 275 -4.14 -0.23 -21.51
C ARG A 275 -4.15 1.21 -21.00
N CYS A 276 -5.33 1.78 -20.77
CA CYS A 276 -5.44 3.14 -20.22
C CYS A 276 -4.73 3.25 -18.85
N PHE A 277 -4.89 2.27 -17.96
CA PHE A 277 -4.17 2.25 -16.67
C PHE A 277 -2.67 2.11 -16.82
N LEU A 278 -2.22 1.21 -17.70
CA LEU A 278 -0.80 0.97 -17.96
C LEU A 278 -0.10 2.18 -18.59
N ASP A 279 -0.85 3.05 -19.27
CA ASP A 279 -0.36 4.29 -19.88
C ASP A 279 -0.48 5.51 -18.93
N GLU A 280 -1.08 5.37 -17.76
CA GLU A 280 -1.09 6.45 -16.76
C GLU A 280 0.30 6.66 -16.15
N PRO A 281 0.67 7.93 -15.83
CA PRO A 281 1.99 8.26 -15.32
C PRO A 281 2.44 7.45 -14.10
N PRO A 282 1.61 7.15 -13.09
CA PRO A 282 2.05 6.33 -11.97
C PRO A 282 2.41 4.88 -12.38
N ALA A 283 1.71 4.29 -13.36
CA ALA A 283 2.05 2.97 -13.87
C ALA A 283 3.34 2.99 -14.71
N ILE A 284 3.52 4.03 -15.54
CA ILE A 284 4.77 4.24 -16.27
C ILE A 284 5.93 4.45 -15.29
N ALA A 285 5.74 5.24 -14.24
CA ALA A 285 6.75 5.45 -13.20
C ALA A 285 7.16 4.15 -12.51
N VAL A 286 6.20 3.25 -12.23
CA VAL A 286 6.50 1.90 -11.71
C VAL A 286 7.31 1.08 -12.70
N LYS A 287 7.03 1.15 -14.01
CA LYS A 287 7.85 0.49 -15.04
C LYS A 287 9.27 1.07 -15.11
N ASN A 288 9.38 2.39 -15.14
CA ASN A 288 10.66 3.10 -15.28
C ASN A 288 11.59 2.88 -14.08
N ARG A 289 11.04 2.85 -12.85
CA ARG A 289 11.85 2.64 -11.63
C ARG A 289 12.64 1.33 -11.65
N ARG A 290 12.15 0.30 -12.35
CA ARG A 290 12.87 -0.97 -12.53
C ARG A 290 14.20 -0.76 -13.27
N GLY A 291 14.18 -0.01 -14.36
CA GLY A 291 15.40 0.35 -15.10
C GLY A 291 16.37 1.18 -14.28
N LEU A 292 15.84 2.18 -13.55
CA LEU A 292 16.64 3.03 -12.65
C LEU A 292 17.32 2.20 -11.55
N LEU A 293 16.63 1.22 -10.95
CA LEU A 293 17.23 0.31 -9.97
C LEU A 293 18.35 -0.55 -10.58
N VAL A 294 18.17 -1.06 -11.78
CA VAL A 294 19.23 -1.80 -12.50
C VAL A 294 20.50 -0.95 -12.66
N GLU A 295 20.34 0.33 -13.02
CA GLU A 295 21.45 1.27 -13.11
C GLU A 295 22.15 1.47 -11.76
N GLU A 296 21.39 1.72 -10.70
CA GLU A 296 21.93 1.94 -9.36
C GLU A 296 22.67 0.71 -8.83
N ILE A 297 22.10 -0.48 -8.98
CA ILE A 297 22.76 -1.73 -8.58
C ILE A 297 24.07 -1.93 -9.32
N ARG A 298 24.10 -1.69 -10.63
CA ARG A 298 25.31 -1.82 -11.44
C ARG A 298 26.36 -0.78 -11.09
N SER A 299 25.96 0.45 -10.75
CA SER A 299 26.87 1.50 -10.27
C SER A 299 27.57 1.05 -8.99
N VAL A 300 26.81 0.56 -8.01
CA VAL A 300 27.35 0.05 -6.74
C VAL A 300 28.33 -1.11 -6.98
N MET A 301 27.96 -2.07 -7.87
CA MET A 301 28.87 -3.18 -8.22
C MET A 301 30.17 -2.72 -8.87
N THR A 302 30.15 -1.64 -9.65
CA THR A 302 31.32 -1.09 -10.30
C THR A 302 32.21 -0.31 -9.31
N GLU A 303 31.60 0.33 -8.34
CA GLU A 303 32.27 1.11 -7.28
C GLU A 303 32.81 0.22 -6.15
N SER A 304 32.25 -0.99 -5.98
CA SER A 304 32.70 -1.93 -4.96
C SER A 304 34.12 -2.38 -5.26
N GLN A 305 34.96 -2.42 -4.21
CA GLN A 305 36.32 -2.95 -4.29
C GLN A 305 36.37 -4.48 -4.11
N ASP A 306 35.24 -5.07 -3.73
CA ASP A 306 35.10 -6.49 -3.49
C ASP A 306 34.81 -7.25 -4.81
N GLU A 307 35.26 -8.49 -4.96
CA GLU A 307 34.93 -9.33 -6.11
C GLU A 307 33.44 -9.66 -6.21
N THR A 308 32.74 -9.61 -5.07
CA THR A 308 31.31 -9.91 -4.96
C THR A 308 30.60 -8.79 -4.22
N ALA A 309 29.64 -8.15 -4.85
CA ALA A 309 28.78 -7.16 -4.22
C ALA A 309 27.64 -7.85 -3.41
N HIS A 310 27.39 -7.35 -2.22
CA HIS A 310 26.32 -7.80 -1.32
C HIS A 310 25.18 -6.78 -1.31
N ILE A 311 24.00 -7.17 -1.77
CA ILE A 311 22.85 -6.28 -1.93
C ILE A 311 21.61 -6.86 -1.23
N THR A 312 20.89 -6.03 -0.50
CA THR A 312 19.62 -6.39 0.13
C THR A 312 18.47 -5.56 -0.42
N SER A 313 17.43 -6.25 -0.93
CA SER A 313 16.12 -5.66 -1.27
C SER A 313 15.13 -5.89 -0.15
N MET A 314 14.54 -4.84 0.39
CA MET A 314 13.50 -4.88 1.43
C MET A 314 12.13 -4.66 0.83
N ALA A 315 11.16 -5.53 1.15
CA ALA A 315 9.88 -5.66 0.46
C ALA A 315 10.12 -5.88 -1.04
N SER A 316 10.83 -6.98 -1.34
CA SER A 316 11.40 -7.24 -2.65
C SER A 316 10.36 -7.45 -3.76
N GLY A 317 9.14 -7.84 -3.41
CA GLY A 317 8.08 -8.14 -4.37
C GLY A 317 8.55 -9.14 -5.42
N PRO A 318 8.34 -8.88 -6.74
CA PRO A 318 8.77 -9.78 -7.81
C PRO A 318 10.27 -9.74 -8.11
N ALA A 319 11.03 -8.81 -7.52
CA ALA A 319 12.47 -8.62 -7.67
C ALA A 319 12.97 -8.63 -9.13
N ALA A 320 12.18 -8.03 -10.03
CA ALA A 320 12.44 -8.11 -11.47
C ALA A 320 13.79 -7.48 -11.85
N GLU A 321 14.15 -6.38 -11.20
CA GLU A 321 15.43 -5.64 -11.37
C GLU A 321 16.64 -6.51 -11.04
N ILE A 322 16.56 -7.36 -10.04
CA ILE A 322 17.63 -8.29 -9.66
C ILE A 322 17.87 -9.30 -10.76
N PHE A 323 16.81 -9.85 -11.35
CA PHE A 323 16.94 -10.78 -12.47
C PHE A 323 17.46 -10.10 -13.73
N ASP A 324 17.15 -8.83 -13.96
CA ASP A 324 17.70 -8.04 -15.07
C ASP A 324 19.19 -7.82 -14.89
N VAL A 325 19.64 -7.48 -13.68
CA VAL A 325 21.07 -7.34 -13.37
C VAL A 325 21.80 -8.67 -13.63
N PHE A 326 21.30 -9.79 -13.10
CA PHE A 326 21.93 -11.10 -13.33
C PHE A 326 22.01 -11.47 -14.82
N ALA A 327 21.03 -11.08 -15.62
CA ALA A 327 21.05 -11.32 -17.07
C ALA A 327 22.15 -10.53 -17.80
N MET A 328 22.65 -9.45 -17.20
CA MET A 328 23.69 -8.59 -17.77
C MET A 328 25.09 -8.91 -17.25
N LEU A 329 25.21 -9.74 -16.19
CA LEU A 329 26.51 -10.03 -15.58
C LEU A 329 27.30 -11.08 -16.37
N PRO A 330 28.62 -10.87 -16.55
CA PRO A 330 29.52 -11.88 -17.13
C PRO A 330 29.56 -13.16 -16.29
N SER A 331 29.49 -13.04 -14.96
CA SER A 331 29.46 -14.13 -14.01
C SER A 331 28.47 -13.86 -12.89
N PRO A 332 27.55 -14.80 -12.58
CA PRO A 332 26.60 -14.62 -11.47
C PRO A 332 27.28 -14.49 -10.10
N GLY A 333 28.51 -14.95 -9.95
CA GLY A 333 29.27 -14.86 -8.68
C GLY A 333 29.60 -13.46 -8.24
N GLN A 334 29.50 -12.47 -9.13
CA GLN A 334 29.78 -11.06 -8.84
C GLN A 334 28.72 -10.38 -7.97
N LEU A 335 27.55 -11.02 -7.77
CA LEU A 335 26.44 -10.49 -6.99
C LEU A 335 25.88 -11.54 -6.03
N GLN A 336 25.67 -11.16 -4.78
CA GLN A 336 24.89 -11.88 -3.78
C GLN A 336 23.72 -11.00 -3.38
N ALA A 337 22.51 -11.42 -3.69
CA ALA A 337 21.29 -10.67 -3.39
C ALA A 337 20.51 -11.33 -2.25
N THR A 338 20.19 -10.58 -1.21
CA THR A 338 19.24 -10.99 -0.16
C THR A 338 17.91 -10.28 -0.43
N LEU A 339 16.83 -11.06 -0.59
CA LEU A 339 15.51 -10.56 -0.87
C LEU A 339 14.62 -10.84 0.33
N ILE A 340 14.17 -9.78 0.98
CA ILE A 340 13.34 -9.84 2.19
C ILE A 340 11.92 -9.45 1.80
N ASP A 341 10.96 -10.31 2.11
CA ASP A 341 9.55 -10.00 1.95
C ASP A 341 8.72 -10.70 3.05
N ILE A 342 7.63 -10.10 3.44
CA ILE A 342 6.68 -10.71 4.37
C ILE A 342 5.78 -11.71 3.64
N ASP A 343 5.53 -11.50 2.35
CA ASP A 343 4.65 -12.31 1.52
C ASP A 343 5.38 -13.59 1.04
N LEU A 344 5.04 -14.73 1.63
CA LEU A 344 5.60 -16.03 1.23
C LEU A 344 5.34 -16.38 -0.24
N GLN A 345 4.26 -15.90 -0.84
CA GLN A 345 3.98 -16.16 -2.26
C GLN A 345 4.85 -15.30 -3.18
N ALA A 346 5.21 -14.07 -2.76
CA ALA A 346 6.22 -13.27 -3.45
C ALA A 346 7.56 -14.01 -3.44
N LEU A 347 7.98 -14.52 -2.29
CA LEU A 347 9.21 -15.29 -2.16
C LEU A 347 9.18 -16.60 -2.95
N ALA A 348 8.05 -17.31 -2.97
CA ALA A 348 7.88 -18.51 -3.79
C ALA A 348 8.00 -18.19 -5.30
N PHE A 349 7.35 -17.13 -5.75
CA PHE A 349 7.46 -16.65 -7.13
C PHE A 349 8.93 -16.35 -7.52
N VAL A 350 9.65 -15.66 -6.64
CA VAL A 350 11.08 -15.36 -6.85
C VAL A 350 11.92 -16.63 -6.81
N SER A 351 11.63 -17.58 -5.90
CA SER A 351 12.31 -18.87 -5.80
C SER A 351 12.23 -19.66 -7.11
N ASP A 352 11.02 -19.77 -7.67
CA ASP A 352 10.78 -20.48 -8.93
C ASP A 352 11.57 -19.84 -10.08
N LYS A 353 11.56 -18.52 -10.15
CA LYS A 353 12.29 -17.74 -11.14
C LYS A 353 13.82 -17.90 -10.99
N ALA A 354 14.31 -17.92 -9.75
CA ALA A 354 15.72 -18.15 -9.43
C ALA A 354 16.16 -19.59 -9.81
N ASP A 355 15.28 -20.58 -9.61
CA ASP A 355 15.56 -21.97 -10.00
C ASP A 355 15.66 -22.12 -11.52
N GLN A 356 14.68 -21.59 -12.24
CA GLN A 356 14.67 -21.59 -13.72
C GLN A 356 15.94 -20.96 -14.31
N ARG A 357 16.48 -19.92 -13.65
CA ARG A 357 17.69 -19.21 -14.09
C ARG A 357 18.98 -19.72 -13.44
N LYS A 358 18.91 -20.75 -12.61
CA LYS A 358 20.06 -21.37 -11.89
C LYS A 358 20.78 -20.37 -10.95
N LEU A 359 20.02 -19.48 -10.30
CA LEU A 359 20.53 -18.42 -9.44
C LEU A 359 20.33 -18.67 -7.94
N LYS A 360 19.90 -19.88 -7.53
CA LYS A 360 19.63 -20.20 -6.10
C LYS A 360 20.82 -19.99 -5.16
N ARG A 361 22.04 -20.05 -5.68
CA ARG A 361 23.25 -19.83 -4.85
C ARG A 361 23.55 -18.34 -4.66
N GLN A 362 23.04 -17.49 -5.54
CA GLN A 362 23.27 -16.04 -5.54
C GLN A 362 22.13 -15.26 -4.90
N ILE A 363 20.96 -15.88 -4.76
CA ILE A 363 19.76 -15.24 -4.21
C ILE A 363 19.38 -15.92 -2.91
N LYS A 364 19.48 -15.19 -1.81
CA LYS A 364 18.98 -15.60 -0.47
C LYS A 364 17.59 -15.01 -0.29
N LEU A 365 16.61 -15.86 -0.04
CA LEU A 365 15.23 -15.45 0.28
C LEU A 365 15.03 -15.46 1.79
N VAL A 366 14.43 -14.40 2.32
CA VAL A 366 14.16 -14.24 3.74
C VAL A 366 12.70 -13.84 3.91
N ASN A 367 11.93 -14.70 4.58
CA ASN A 367 10.63 -14.28 5.08
C ASN A 367 10.87 -13.41 6.32
N GLY A 368 10.65 -12.12 6.21
CA GLY A 368 10.98 -11.14 7.24
C GLY A 368 9.91 -10.06 7.38
N ASN A 369 9.50 -9.84 8.62
CA ASN A 369 8.66 -8.69 8.95
C ASN A 369 9.55 -7.48 9.19
N LEU A 370 9.48 -6.46 8.34
CA LEU A 370 10.32 -5.27 8.44
C LEU A 370 10.06 -4.46 9.71
N VAL A 371 8.86 -4.54 10.28
CA VAL A 371 8.59 -3.93 11.59
C VAL A 371 9.40 -4.65 12.67
N TYR A 372 9.44 -5.98 12.65
CA TYR A 372 10.23 -6.76 13.63
C TYR A 372 11.74 -6.55 13.45
N LEU A 373 12.21 -6.43 12.21
CA LEU A 373 13.60 -6.13 11.91
C LEU A 373 14.00 -4.74 12.39
N ALA A 374 13.21 -3.72 12.05
CA ALA A 374 13.46 -2.33 12.45
C ALA A 374 13.39 -2.12 13.97
N THR A 375 12.60 -2.94 14.69
CA THR A 375 12.44 -2.88 16.15
C THR A 375 13.38 -3.81 16.91
N GLY A 376 14.24 -4.57 16.21
CA GLY A 376 15.19 -5.51 16.82
C GLY A 376 14.55 -6.80 17.38
N ARG A 377 13.25 -7.02 17.15
CA ARG A 377 12.55 -8.24 17.56
C ARG A 377 12.95 -9.45 16.71
N GLN A 378 13.26 -9.22 15.45
CA GLN A 378 13.84 -10.22 14.56
C GLN A 378 15.27 -9.81 14.23
N GLU A 379 16.21 -10.71 14.40
CA GLU A 379 17.60 -10.48 14.02
C GLU A 379 17.88 -11.16 12.68
N LEU A 380 18.47 -10.42 11.75
CA LEU A 380 18.93 -10.96 10.49
C LEU A 380 20.45 -10.79 10.37
N LYS A 381 21.16 -11.89 10.37
CA LYS A 381 22.61 -11.90 10.19
C LYS A 381 22.96 -11.93 8.71
N LEU A 382 23.49 -10.81 8.24
CA LEU A 382 23.98 -10.62 6.87
C LEU A 382 25.46 -10.19 6.92
N PRO A 383 26.25 -10.49 5.87
CA PRO A 383 27.52 -9.80 5.68
C PRO A 383 27.27 -8.29 5.55
N PRO A 384 28.28 -7.44 5.78
CA PRO A 384 28.12 -6.00 5.51
C PRO A 384 27.69 -5.74 4.09
N GLN A 385 26.67 -4.90 3.91
CA GLN A 385 26.02 -4.68 2.60
C GLN A 385 26.65 -3.51 1.85
N ASP A 386 26.82 -3.65 0.54
CA ASP A 386 27.18 -2.57 -0.38
C ASP A 386 25.98 -1.67 -0.66
N LEU A 387 24.79 -2.28 -0.80
CA LEU A 387 23.54 -1.57 -1.05
C LEU A 387 22.40 -2.24 -0.29
N VAL A 388 21.59 -1.41 0.35
CA VAL A 388 20.26 -1.80 0.82
C VAL A 388 19.25 -0.87 0.16
N TYR A 389 18.19 -1.43 -0.43
CA TYR A 389 17.15 -0.60 -1.02
C TYR A 389 15.75 -1.10 -0.71
N SER A 390 14.79 -0.18 -0.76
CA SER A 390 13.37 -0.47 -0.66
C SER A 390 12.58 0.54 -1.50
N ILE A 391 11.81 0.03 -2.46
CA ILE A 391 11.07 0.87 -3.40
C ILE A 391 9.59 0.50 -3.39
N GLY A 392 8.73 1.51 -3.07
CA GLY A 392 7.28 1.31 -2.99
C GLY A 392 6.81 0.69 -1.67
N LEU A 393 7.61 0.80 -0.61
CA LEU A 393 7.26 0.37 0.75
C LEU A 393 6.95 1.55 1.66
N ILE A 394 7.86 2.53 1.71
CA ILE A 394 7.79 3.62 2.67
C ILE A 394 6.60 4.56 2.41
N ASP A 395 6.02 4.49 1.22
CA ASP A 395 4.75 5.14 0.85
C ASP A 395 3.57 4.75 1.75
N TYR A 396 3.67 3.62 2.44
CA TYR A 396 2.63 3.12 3.36
C TYR A 396 2.89 3.43 4.82
N PHE A 397 4.06 3.97 5.17
CA PHE A 397 4.49 4.09 6.56
C PHE A 397 4.74 5.55 6.98
N SER A 398 4.49 5.82 8.27
CA SER A 398 4.78 7.11 8.88
C SER A 398 6.29 7.41 8.91
N ASP A 399 6.62 8.69 9.05
CA ASP A 399 8.01 9.15 9.15
C ASP A 399 8.77 8.48 10.31
N LYS A 400 8.11 8.27 11.46
CA LYS A 400 8.71 7.58 12.61
C LYS A 400 9.20 6.18 12.24
N PHE A 401 8.37 5.40 11.56
CA PHE A 401 8.76 4.05 11.14
C PHE A 401 9.89 4.08 10.11
N VAL A 402 9.81 5.01 9.14
CA VAL A 402 10.86 5.15 8.11
C VAL A 402 12.21 5.48 8.76
N ILE A 403 12.23 6.34 9.79
CA ILE A 403 13.45 6.65 10.55
C ILE A 403 13.99 5.38 11.25
N SER A 404 13.15 4.61 11.94
CA SER A 404 13.58 3.36 12.58
C SER A 404 14.09 2.34 11.56
N LEU A 405 13.47 2.27 10.38
CA LEU A 405 13.94 1.42 9.28
C LEU A 405 15.31 1.88 8.77
N LEU A 406 15.53 3.17 8.63
CA LEU A 406 16.83 3.75 8.24
C LEU A 406 17.91 3.45 9.29
N ASP A 407 17.60 3.52 10.59
CA ASP A 407 18.53 3.15 11.67
C ASP A 407 18.95 1.68 11.58
N TYR A 408 17.99 0.80 11.34
CA TYR A 408 18.26 -0.62 11.10
C TYR A 408 19.13 -0.84 9.87
N VAL A 409 18.79 -0.21 8.75
CA VAL A 409 19.56 -0.29 7.49
C VAL A 409 20.98 0.21 7.67
N HIS A 410 21.18 1.32 8.40
CA HIS A 410 22.50 1.85 8.71
C HIS A 410 23.38 0.79 9.39
N GLY A 411 22.80 -0.05 10.28
CA GLY A 411 23.50 -1.16 10.91
C GLY A 411 23.94 -2.27 9.94
N LEU A 412 23.23 -2.48 8.84
CA LEU A 412 23.55 -3.50 7.83
C LEU A 412 24.64 -3.08 6.84
N LEU A 413 24.78 -1.78 6.59
CA LEU A 413 25.70 -1.27 5.59
C LEU A 413 27.17 -1.32 6.06
N LYS A 414 28.08 -1.61 5.13
CA LYS A 414 29.52 -1.37 5.34
C LYS A 414 29.82 0.14 5.29
N PRO A 415 30.98 0.60 5.82
CA PRO A 415 31.45 1.98 5.54
C PRO A 415 31.50 2.22 4.03
N GLY A 416 30.96 3.33 3.57
CA GLY A 416 30.79 3.63 2.14
C GLY A 416 29.62 2.91 1.47
N GLY A 417 28.93 2.01 2.15
CA GLY A 417 27.71 1.35 1.65
C GLY A 417 26.55 2.33 1.52
N LYS A 418 25.64 2.04 0.61
CA LYS A 418 24.53 2.94 0.21
C LYS A 418 23.17 2.40 0.64
N VAL A 419 22.26 3.30 1.01
CA VAL A 419 20.84 3.02 1.08
C VAL A 419 20.11 3.81 0.00
N ILE A 420 19.10 3.18 -0.62
CA ILE A 420 18.17 3.86 -1.54
C ILE A 420 16.75 3.57 -1.10
N LEU A 421 16.00 4.62 -0.76
CA LEU A 421 14.57 4.53 -0.53
C LEU A 421 13.81 5.22 -1.66
N GLY A 422 12.82 4.53 -2.22
CA GLY A 422 11.94 5.10 -3.22
C GLY A 422 10.59 5.49 -2.62
N ASN A 423 10.06 6.63 -3.06
CA ASN A 423 8.74 7.13 -2.66
C ASN A 423 8.04 7.79 -3.84
N PHE A 424 6.72 7.73 -3.85
CA PHE A 424 5.92 8.54 -4.76
C PHE A 424 6.00 10.02 -4.36
N HIS A 425 6.16 10.88 -5.35
CA HIS A 425 6.25 12.33 -5.18
C HIS A 425 4.88 13.02 -5.39
N PRO A 426 4.59 14.15 -4.73
CA PRO A 426 3.33 14.91 -4.91
C PRO A 426 3.03 15.35 -6.36
N ARG A 427 4.03 15.35 -7.26
CA ARG A 427 3.82 15.58 -8.71
C ARG A 427 2.98 14.50 -9.41
N ASN A 428 2.60 13.42 -8.71
CA ASN A 428 1.80 12.35 -9.27
C ASN A 428 0.41 12.83 -9.69
N THR A 429 0.20 13.02 -10.99
CA THR A 429 -1.07 13.47 -11.57
C THR A 429 -2.17 12.41 -11.55
N GLY A 430 -1.86 11.16 -11.27
CA GLY A 430 -2.82 10.07 -11.09
C GLY A 430 -3.26 9.86 -9.64
N LYS A 431 -2.73 10.66 -8.68
CA LYS A 431 -2.99 10.46 -7.25
C LYS A 431 -4.47 10.46 -6.90
N ALA A 432 -5.23 11.42 -7.39
CA ALA A 432 -6.66 11.51 -7.05
C ALA A 432 -7.49 10.36 -7.62
N LEU A 433 -7.15 9.81 -8.80
CA LEU A 433 -7.76 8.59 -9.33
C LEU A 433 -7.46 7.38 -8.42
N MET A 434 -6.20 7.26 -7.98
CA MET A 434 -5.78 6.21 -7.05
C MET A 434 -6.52 6.33 -5.71
N ASP A 435 -6.55 7.52 -5.11
CA ASP A 435 -7.11 7.75 -3.77
C ASP A 435 -8.63 7.59 -3.73
N HIS A 436 -9.34 8.18 -4.69
CA HIS A 436 -10.79 8.34 -4.63
C HIS A 436 -11.57 7.24 -5.36
N ILE A 437 -11.03 6.65 -6.42
CA ILE A 437 -11.72 5.59 -7.17
C ILE A 437 -11.22 4.21 -6.79
N LEU A 438 -9.89 4.02 -6.74
CA LEU A 438 -9.27 2.73 -6.47
C LEU A 438 -8.98 2.48 -4.99
N GLU A 439 -9.17 3.49 -4.14
CA GLU A 439 -8.82 3.44 -2.71
C GLU A 439 -7.34 3.04 -2.46
N TRP A 440 -6.46 3.41 -3.37
CA TRP A 440 -5.03 3.19 -3.24
C TRP A 440 -4.35 4.46 -2.73
N GLN A 441 -4.33 4.62 -1.43
CA GLN A 441 -3.77 5.79 -0.76
C GLN A 441 -2.30 5.56 -0.40
N LEU A 442 -1.45 6.52 -0.76
CA LEU A 442 -0.01 6.51 -0.49
C LEU A 442 0.41 7.83 0.15
N ILE A 443 1.40 7.78 1.01
CA ILE A 443 2.06 8.97 1.56
C ILE A 443 3.07 9.44 0.52
N HIS A 444 2.78 10.54 -0.14
CA HIS A 444 3.70 11.18 -1.07
C HIS A 444 4.69 12.03 -0.30
N ARG A 445 5.97 12.01 -0.70
CA ARG A 445 7.04 12.77 -0.04
C ARG A 445 7.83 13.58 -1.06
N THR A 446 8.21 14.80 -0.65
CA THR A 446 9.09 15.70 -1.39
C THR A 446 10.57 15.34 -1.13
N GLU A 447 11.45 16.00 -1.85
CA GLU A 447 12.89 15.92 -1.63
C GLU A 447 13.26 16.38 -0.21
N GLU A 448 12.62 17.45 0.28
CA GLU A 448 12.82 17.98 1.64
C GLU A 448 12.34 17.02 2.72
N ASP A 449 11.24 16.30 2.46
CA ASP A 449 10.75 15.28 3.38
C ASP A 449 11.76 14.14 3.51
N MET A 450 12.33 13.68 2.38
CA MET A 450 13.35 12.64 2.40
C MET A 450 14.61 13.10 3.12
N ASP A 451 15.08 14.32 2.85
CA ASP A 451 16.21 14.92 3.57
C ASP A 451 15.98 14.96 5.08
N ARG A 452 14.78 15.33 5.52
CA ARG A 452 14.40 15.36 6.93
C ARG A 452 14.47 13.97 7.55
N LEU A 453 13.97 12.93 6.87
CA LEU A 453 14.01 11.55 7.34
C LEU A 453 15.46 11.07 7.55
N TYR A 454 16.33 11.28 6.58
CA TYR A 454 17.73 10.86 6.67
C TYR A 454 18.49 11.62 7.76
N ARG A 455 18.27 12.94 7.91
CA ARG A 455 18.87 13.74 9.00
C ARG A 455 18.43 13.27 10.37
N SER A 456 17.19 12.78 10.49
CA SER A 456 16.60 12.33 11.77
C SER A 456 16.94 10.88 12.10
N SER A 457 17.62 10.16 11.21
CA SER A 457 18.04 8.77 11.39
C SER A 457 19.51 8.67 11.78
N ALA A 458 20.01 7.45 11.97
CA ALA A 458 21.43 7.16 12.25
C ALA A 458 22.41 7.67 11.17
N PHE A 459 21.93 8.01 9.96
CA PHE A 459 22.74 8.66 8.94
C PHE A 459 23.12 10.10 9.33
N GLY A 460 22.26 10.86 10.02
CA GLY A 460 22.52 12.18 10.56
C GLY A 460 22.78 13.28 9.52
N THR A 461 22.67 12.96 8.24
CA THR A 461 22.97 13.86 7.10
C THR A 461 21.78 13.87 6.12
N PRO A 462 21.67 14.91 5.25
CA PRO A 462 20.67 14.86 4.18
C PRO A 462 21.01 13.78 3.16
N CYS A 463 20.10 13.53 2.23
CA CYS A 463 20.35 12.67 1.09
C CYS A 463 21.64 13.05 0.37
N SER A 464 22.47 12.07 0.04
CA SER A 464 23.67 12.29 -0.77
C SER A 464 23.30 12.63 -2.22
N ARG A 465 22.20 12.04 -2.68
CA ARG A 465 21.66 12.24 -4.03
C ARG A 465 20.17 11.89 -4.05
N ILE A 466 19.42 12.64 -4.85
CA ILE A 466 18.03 12.31 -5.19
C ILE A 466 17.91 12.21 -6.71
N ARG A 467 17.33 11.11 -7.18
CA ARG A 467 17.02 10.89 -8.61
C ARG A 467 15.54 10.66 -8.78
N PHE A 468 15.05 10.97 -9.97
CA PHE A 468 13.70 10.64 -10.41
C PHE A 468 13.78 9.72 -11.63
N GLU A 469 12.79 8.86 -11.79
CA GLU A 469 12.53 8.23 -13.08
C GLU A 469 11.92 9.26 -14.06
N ASP A 470 11.80 8.89 -15.33
CA ASP A 470 11.48 9.81 -16.40
C ASP A 470 10.15 10.57 -16.27
N GLN A 471 9.16 10.03 -15.52
CA GLN A 471 7.89 10.73 -15.24
C GLN A 471 8.02 11.77 -14.10
N GLY A 472 9.09 11.72 -13.33
CA GLY A 472 9.29 12.58 -12.17
C GLY A 472 8.33 12.29 -11.00
N ILE A 473 7.78 11.08 -10.94
CA ILE A 473 6.77 10.65 -9.96
C ILE A 473 7.39 9.77 -8.87
N ASN A 474 8.28 8.86 -9.23
CA ASN A 474 9.05 8.08 -8.25
C ASN A 474 10.41 8.74 -8.02
N LEU A 475 10.66 9.21 -6.81
CA LEU A 475 11.97 9.66 -6.37
C LEU A 475 12.76 8.50 -5.75
N PHE A 476 14.08 8.53 -5.91
CA PHE A 476 15.05 7.67 -5.25
C PHE A 476 15.98 8.54 -4.42
N ALA A 477 15.86 8.42 -3.11
CA ALA A 477 16.68 9.13 -2.15
C ALA A 477 17.83 8.23 -1.69
N GLU A 478 19.06 8.62 -1.98
CA GLU A 478 20.29 7.90 -1.64
C GLU A 478 20.97 8.54 -0.45
N CYS A 479 21.50 7.73 0.46
CA CYS A 479 22.46 8.17 1.47
C CYS A 479 23.60 7.15 1.60
N ILE A 480 24.80 7.64 1.94
CA ILE A 480 26.01 6.85 2.07
C ILE A 480 26.38 6.80 3.55
N LYS A 481 26.63 5.59 4.07
CA LYS A 481 27.15 5.40 5.43
C LYS A 481 28.59 5.91 5.50
N GLN A 482 28.84 6.87 6.39
CA GLN A 482 30.16 7.39 6.66
C GLN A 482 31.03 6.41 7.44
#